data_719726fe716a4fbc19309b2cddfcc156
#
_entry.id   719726fe716a4fbc19309b2cddfcc156
#
_cell.length_a   1.000
_cell.length_b   1.000
_cell.length_c   1.000
_cell.angle_alpha   90.00
_cell.angle_beta   90.00
_cell.angle_gamma   90.00
#
_symmetry.space_group_name_H-M   'P 1'
#
loop_
_entity.id
_entity.type
_entity.pdbx_description
1 polymer ?
#
loop_
_entity_poly.entity_id
_entity_poly.type
_entity_poly.pdbx_seq_one_letter_code
_entity_poly.pdbx_strand_id
1 'polypeptide(L)'
;FRNIANHNNKITPEFVRKEVAEGRAIIPCNINHPEIEPMIIGKNFLTKVNANIGNSPVKSDISEELDKLLWSVRWGADTVMDLSTGKNLYETREQIIRNSPVPIGTVPIYEALEKVNGKPEDLNYDIFREILIQQAEQGVDYFTIHAGVLLSYIPKTMNRLTGIVSRGGSIISKWCLTHHKENFLYTNYDDICEIMKKYDVSFSLGDGLRPGSIADANDD
;
A
#
# COMPACT_ATOMS: atom_id res chain seq x y z
N PHE A 1 12.76 -11.92 -14.88
CA PHE A 1 12.40 -10.66 -15.60
C PHE A 1 11.44 -10.93 -16.77
N ARG A 2 10.34 -11.69 -16.52
CA ARG A 2 9.37 -12.07 -17.57
C ARG A 2 8.66 -10.87 -18.21
N ASN A 3 8.68 -9.71 -17.61
CA ASN A 3 7.95 -8.52 -18.07
C ASN A 3 8.86 -7.36 -18.39
N ILE A 4 10.01 -7.66 -18.95
CA ILE A 4 10.87 -6.63 -19.47
C ILE A 4 10.60 -6.57 -20.94
N ALA A 5 9.84 -5.58 -21.34
CA ALA A 5 9.79 -5.34 -22.69
C ALA A 5 9.51 -4.09 -23.13
N ASN A 6 9.71 -3.46 -23.79
CA ASN A 6 9.15 -3.06 -25.06
C ASN A 6 10.12 -2.25 -25.87
N HIS A 7 10.03 -2.50 -27.13
CA HIS A 7 10.50 -1.70 -28.23
C HIS A 7 12.03 -1.57 -28.34
N ASN A 8 12.67 -2.58 -28.90
CA ASN A 8 14.01 -2.54 -29.49
C ASN A 8 15.20 -2.17 -28.57
N ASN A 9 14.99 -1.88 -27.31
CA ASN A 9 16.07 -1.67 -26.35
C ASN A 9 16.35 -2.96 -25.59
N LYS A 10 17.54 -3.49 -25.74
CA LYS A 10 18.06 -4.61 -24.96
C LYS A 10 18.18 -4.19 -23.51
N ILE A 11 17.25 -4.62 -22.63
CA ILE A 11 17.34 -4.37 -21.21
C ILE A 11 18.45 -5.25 -20.64
N THR A 12 19.50 -4.58 -20.17
CA THR A 12 20.66 -5.23 -19.53
C THR A 12 20.59 -5.06 -18.02
N PRO A 13 21.30 -5.88 -17.22
CA PRO A 13 21.41 -5.68 -15.77
C PRO A 13 21.93 -4.28 -15.41
N GLU A 14 22.87 -3.76 -16.20
CA GLU A 14 23.45 -2.40 -16.00
C GLU A 14 22.39 -1.31 -16.20
N PHE A 15 21.51 -1.49 -17.20
CA PHE A 15 20.39 -0.57 -17.42
C PHE A 15 19.43 -0.59 -16.23
N VAL A 16 19.05 -1.78 -15.75
CA VAL A 16 18.18 -1.93 -14.56
C VAL A 16 18.81 -1.24 -13.35
N ARG A 17 20.09 -1.52 -13.07
CA ARG A 17 20.82 -0.89 -11.95
C ARG A 17 20.86 0.62 -12.07
N LYS A 18 21.06 1.16 -13.26
CA LYS A 18 21.07 2.60 -13.52
C LYS A 18 19.72 3.22 -13.24
N GLU A 19 18.62 2.63 -13.73
CA GLU A 19 17.27 3.14 -13.53
C GLU A 19 16.89 3.18 -12.04
N VAL A 20 17.26 2.15 -11.27
CA VAL A 20 17.07 2.12 -9.82
C VAL A 20 17.93 3.17 -9.12
N ALA A 21 19.22 3.27 -9.46
CA ALA A 21 20.15 4.22 -8.85
C ALA A 21 19.75 5.69 -9.10
N GLU A 22 19.12 5.98 -10.23
CA GLU A 22 18.64 7.32 -10.59
C GLU A 22 17.19 7.60 -10.11
N GLY A 23 16.60 6.69 -9.33
CA GLY A 23 15.25 6.85 -8.75
C GLY A 23 14.12 6.80 -9.77
N ARG A 24 14.33 6.23 -10.97
CA ARG A 24 13.29 6.09 -12.01
C ARG A 24 12.60 4.74 -12.02
N ALA A 25 13.10 3.81 -11.21
CA ALA A 25 12.51 2.49 -11.05
C ALA A 25 12.72 1.97 -9.63
N ILE A 26 11.83 1.08 -9.20
CA ILE A 26 11.91 0.35 -7.93
C ILE A 26 11.77 -1.15 -8.18
N ILE A 27 12.31 -1.95 -7.27
CA ILE A 27 12.11 -3.40 -7.21
C ILE A 27 11.48 -3.70 -5.85
N PRO A 28 10.14 -3.76 -5.75
CA PRO A 28 9.48 -4.07 -4.48
C PRO A 28 9.84 -5.51 -4.07
N CYS A 29 10.66 -5.65 -3.05
CA CYS A 29 11.18 -6.94 -2.61
C CYS A 29 11.72 -6.80 -1.18
N ASN A 30 10.88 -7.10 -0.19
CA ASN A 30 11.27 -7.07 1.21
C ASN A 30 12.34 -8.12 1.50
N ILE A 31 13.31 -7.79 2.34
CA ILE A 31 14.36 -8.71 2.77
C ILE A 31 13.83 -9.99 3.46
N ASN A 32 12.61 -9.93 4.01
CA ASN A 32 11.92 -11.02 4.69
C ASN A 32 10.89 -11.76 3.82
N HIS A 33 10.91 -11.54 2.48
CA HIS A 33 10.06 -12.24 1.52
C HIS A 33 10.91 -13.03 0.51
N PRO A 34 11.53 -14.14 0.93
CA PRO A 34 12.44 -14.91 0.05
C PRO A 34 11.74 -15.68 -1.06
N GLU A 35 10.42 -15.88 -0.99
CA GLU A 35 9.62 -16.60 -1.99
C GLU A 35 9.36 -15.77 -3.26
N ILE A 36 9.62 -14.48 -3.22
CA ILE A 36 9.31 -13.56 -4.32
C ILE A 36 10.18 -13.78 -5.55
N GLU A 37 9.57 -13.71 -6.73
CA GLU A 37 10.28 -13.49 -8.00
C GLU A 37 10.43 -11.98 -8.23
N PRO A 38 11.64 -11.39 -8.10
CA PRO A 38 11.81 -9.94 -8.22
C PRO A 38 11.32 -9.40 -9.56
N MET A 39 10.58 -8.31 -9.53
CA MET A 39 10.14 -7.59 -10.73
C MET A 39 10.42 -6.10 -10.56
N ILE A 40 10.43 -5.35 -11.67
CA ILE A 40 10.74 -3.93 -11.66
C ILE A 40 9.54 -3.08 -12.09
N ILE A 41 9.31 -1.99 -11.37
CA ILE A 41 8.33 -0.96 -11.71
C ILE A 41 9.08 0.30 -12.08
N GLY A 42 8.79 0.92 -13.22
CA GLY A 42 9.43 2.16 -13.62
C GLY A 42 9.06 2.61 -15.03
N LYS A 43 9.38 3.86 -15.33
CA LYS A 43 8.99 4.55 -16.56
C LYS A 43 9.39 3.81 -17.83
N ASN A 44 10.54 3.13 -17.82
CA ASN A 44 11.08 2.44 -18.99
C ASN A 44 10.76 0.94 -19.03
N PHE A 45 9.84 0.49 -18.19
CA PHE A 45 9.41 -0.90 -18.09
C PHE A 45 7.92 -1.06 -18.38
N LEU A 46 7.47 -2.29 -18.59
CA LEU A 46 6.05 -2.57 -18.82
C LEU A 46 5.21 -2.14 -17.62
N THR A 47 4.02 -1.62 -17.89
CA THR A 47 3.00 -1.37 -16.89
C THR A 47 2.67 -2.65 -16.14
N LYS A 48 2.57 -2.55 -14.82
CA LYS A 48 2.25 -3.67 -13.94
C LYS A 48 0.77 -3.66 -13.56
N VAL A 49 0.22 -4.85 -13.41
CA VAL A 49 -1.15 -5.07 -12.96
C VAL A 49 -1.13 -5.45 -11.48
N ASN A 50 -1.83 -4.66 -10.66
CA ASN A 50 -2.07 -4.99 -9.27
C ASN A 50 -3.46 -5.60 -9.10
N ALA A 51 -3.56 -6.74 -8.42
CA ALA A 51 -4.83 -7.32 -7.97
C ALA A 51 -5.05 -7.01 -6.49
N ASN A 52 -6.31 -6.78 -6.12
CA ASN A 52 -6.70 -6.61 -4.72
C ASN A 52 -7.41 -7.87 -4.25
N ILE A 53 -6.99 -8.38 -3.09
CA ILE A 53 -7.64 -9.44 -2.35
C ILE A 53 -7.93 -8.96 -0.91
N GLY A 54 -8.58 -9.76 -0.11
CA GLY A 54 -8.78 -9.44 1.30
C GLY A 54 -10.07 -10.02 1.83
N ASN A 55 -10.03 -10.46 3.08
CA ASN A 55 -11.19 -10.88 3.85
C ASN A 55 -11.89 -9.68 4.50
N SER A 56 -13.10 -9.93 4.99
CA SER A 56 -13.89 -8.96 5.74
C SER A 56 -14.26 -9.51 7.12
N PRO A 57 -14.74 -8.65 8.06
CA PRO A 57 -15.22 -9.12 9.36
C PRO A 57 -16.35 -10.16 9.30
N VAL A 58 -17.09 -10.18 8.17
CA VAL A 58 -18.22 -11.10 7.95
C VAL A 58 -17.77 -12.46 7.43
N LYS A 59 -16.68 -12.47 6.64
CA LYS A 59 -16.16 -13.69 6.02
C LYS A 59 -14.64 -13.66 6.07
N SER A 60 -14.06 -14.58 6.83
CA SER A 60 -12.62 -14.69 7.02
C SER A 60 -12.24 -16.19 6.95
N ASP A 61 -11.65 -16.57 5.80
CA ASP A 61 -11.10 -17.90 5.58
C ASP A 61 -9.75 -17.75 4.87
N ILE A 62 -8.70 -18.25 5.50
CA ILE A 62 -7.33 -18.19 4.95
C ILE A 62 -7.24 -18.97 3.65
N SER A 63 -7.90 -20.11 3.52
CA SER A 63 -7.85 -20.92 2.29
C SER A 63 -8.46 -20.18 1.11
N GLU A 64 -9.54 -19.43 1.33
CA GLU A 64 -10.17 -18.62 0.29
C GLU A 64 -9.27 -17.44 -0.15
N GLU A 65 -8.54 -16.84 0.78
CA GLU A 65 -7.58 -15.77 0.42
C GLU A 65 -6.39 -16.32 -0.39
N LEU A 66 -5.91 -17.52 -0.06
CA LEU A 66 -4.89 -18.20 -0.85
C LEU A 66 -5.39 -18.56 -2.26
N ASP A 67 -6.63 -19.01 -2.40
CA ASP A 67 -7.23 -19.24 -3.71
C ASP A 67 -7.32 -17.96 -4.53
N LYS A 68 -7.72 -16.83 -3.92
CA LYS A 68 -7.74 -15.52 -4.59
C LYS A 68 -6.34 -15.08 -5.01
N LEU A 69 -5.33 -15.29 -4.17
CA LEU A 69 -3.93 -15.03 -4.52
C LEU A 69 -3.52 -15.84 -5.75
N LEU A 70 -3.72 -17.15 -5.73
CA LEU A 70 -3.35 -18.06 -6.82
C LEU A 70 -4.06 -17.68 -8.13
N TRP A 71 -5.35 -17.36 -8.08
CA TRP A 71 -6.09 -16.90 -9.25
C TRP A 71 -5.58 -15.55 -9.77
N SER A 72 -5.28 -14.61 -8.88
CA SER A 72 -4.73 -13.31 -9.26
C SER A 72 -3.42 -13.46 -10.04
N VAL A 73 -2.48 -14.24 -9.50
CA VAL A 73 -1.18 -14.53 -10.15
C VAL A 73 -1.38 -15.28 -11.47
N ARG A 74 -2.26 -16.28 -11.50
CA ARG A 74 -2.55 -17.07 -12.70
C ARG A 74 -3.11 -16.21 -13.85
N TRP A 75 -3.89 -15.19 -13.52
CA TRP A 75 -4.47 -14.27 -14.50
C TRP A 75 -3.58 -13.05 -14.79
N GLY A 76 -2.37 -13.04 -14.29
CA GLY A 76 -1.33 -12.10 -14.69
C GLY A 76 -1.16 -10.88 -13.80
N ALA A 77 -1.58 -10.96 -12.54
CA ALA A 77 -1.21 -9.94 -11.57
C ALA A 77 0.31 -9.94 -11.36
N ASP A 78 0.91 -8.78 -11.48
CA ASP A 78 2.34 -8.54 -11.20
C ASP A 78 2.59 -8.24 -9.72
N THR A 79 1.58 -7.72 -9.03
CA THR A 79 1.54 -7.47 -7.58
C THR A 79 0.16 -7.81 -7.02
N VAL A 80 0.10 -8.12 -5.73
CA VAL A 80 -1.17 -8.32 -5.04
C VAL A 80 -1.21 -7.47 -3.79
N MET A 81 -2.33 -6.77 -3.56
CA MET A 81 -2.56 -5.99 -2.36
C MET A 81 -3.56 -6.70 -1.46
N ASP A 82 -3.14 -7.03 -0.24
CA ASP A 82 -4.00 -7.55 0.82
C ASP A 82 -4.69 -6.38 1.55
N LEU A 83 -6.00 -6.28 1.33
CA LEU A 83 -6.88 -5.28 1.95
C LEU A 83 -7.72 -5.87 3.08
N SER A 84 -7.29 -6.96 3.68
CA SER A 84 -8.00 -7.65 4.75
C SER A 84 -8.29 -6.74 5.95
N THR A 85 -9.50 -6.89 6.50
CA THR A 85 -9.99 -6.16 7.68
C THR A 85 -10.72 -7.09 8.65
N GLY A 86 -10.60 -8.40 8.44
CA GLY A 86 -11.25 -9.42 9.26
C GLY A 86 -10.46 -9.77 10.53
N LYS A 87 -10.78 -10.91 11.09
CA LYS A 87 -10.02 -11.49 12.20
C LYS A 87 -8.77 -12.19 11.68
N ASN A 88 -7.79 -12.42 12.57
CA ASN A 88 -6.55 -13.15 12.28
C ASN A 88 -5.74 -12.54 11.13
N LEU A 89 -5.65 -11.20 11.08
CA LEU A 89 -4.93 -10.47 10.04
C LEU A 89 -3.48 -10.92 9.93
N TYR A 90 -2.82 -11.16 11.07
CA TYR A 90 -1.43 -11.57 11.10
C TYR A 90 -1.21 -12.92 10.40
N GLU A 91 -1.98 -13.94 10.78
CA GLU A 91 -1.87 -15.30 10.22
C GLU A 91 -2.27 -15.33 8.75
N THR A 92 -3.33 -14.59 8.38
CA THR A 92 -3.78 -14.50 6.99
C THR A 92 -2.70 -13.90 6.11
N ARG A 93 -2.13 -12.77 6.52
CA ARG A 93 -1.05 -12.11 5.78
C ARG A 93 0.21 -12.96 5.69
N GLU A 94 0.60 -13.63 6.79
CA GLU A 94 1.73 -14.55 6.79
C GLU A 94 1.56 -15.64 5.74
N GLN A 95 0.38 -16.25 5.68
CA GLN A 95 0.10 -17.28 4.67
C GLN A 95 0.09 -16.72 3.24
N ILE A 96 -0.44 -15.52 3.04
CA ILE A 96 -0.41 -14.85 1.73
C ILE A 96 1.03 -14.62 1.29
N ILE A 97 1.89 -14.05 2.14
CA ILE A 97 3.28 -13.74 1.81
C ILE A 97 4.05 -15.02 1.50
N ARG A 98 4.00 -16.03 2.40
CA ARG A 98 4.72 -17.31 2.21
C ARG A 98 4.29 -18.12 0.97
N ASN A 99 3.14 -17.82 0.38
CA ASN A 99 2.64 -18.48 -0.82
C ASN A 99 2.67 -17.57 -2.07
N SER A 100 3.22 -16.38 -1.98
CA SER A 100 3.23 -15.43 -3.08
C SER A 100 4.57 -15.39 -3.81
N PRO A 101 4.59 -15.62 -5.13
CA PRO A 101 5.77 -15.35 -5.95
C PRO A 101 5.84 -13.90 -6.45
N VAL A 102 4.85 -13.06 -6.11
CA VAL A 102 4.77 -11.65 -6.54
C VAL A 102 4.75 -10.73 -5.30
N PRO A 103 5.16 -9.46 -5.45
CA PRO A 103 5.14 -8.51 -4.34
C PRO A 103 3.77 -8.38 -3.70
N ILE A 104 3.74 -8.42 -2.36
CA ILE A 104 2.54 -8.20 -1.55
C ILE A 104 2.56 -6.81 -0.95
N GLY A 105 1.46 -6.08 -1.17
CA GLY A 105 1.22 -4.77 -0.57
C GLY A 105 0.12 -4.79 0.47
N THR A 106 0.17 -3.83 1.39
CA THR A 106 -0.87 -3.64 2.41
C THR A 106 -1.19 -2.16 2.61
N VAL A 107 -2.21 -1.90 3.41
CA VAL A 107 -2.61 -0.56 3.86
C VAL A 107 -2.56 -0.54 5.40
N PRO A 108 -1.40 -0.25 6.02
CA PRO A 108 -1.20 -0.42 7.47
C PRO A 108 -2.21 0.32 8.34
N ILE A 109 -2.73 1.46 7.88
CA ILE A 109 -3.75 2.23 8.63
C ILE A 109 -5.05 1.44 8.86
N TYR A 110 -5.35 0.41 8.06
CA TYR A 110 -6.54 -0.41 8.26
C TYR A 110 -6.40 -1.30 9.49
N GLU A 111 -5.24 -1.95 9.66
CA GLU A 111 -4.95 -2.74 10.87
C GLU A 111 -4.80 -1.84 12.10
N ALA A 112 -4.16 -0.67 11.95
CA ALA A 112 -4.09 0.32 13.03
C ALA A 112 -5.48 0.74 13.51
N LEU A 113 -6.44 0.93 12.59
CA LEU A 113 -7.83 1.23 12.93
C LEU A 113 -8.51 0.09 13.71
N GLU A 114 -8.24 -1.17 13.36
CA GLU A 114 -8.76 -2.32 14.12
C GLU A 114 -8.22 -2.35 15.55
N LYS A 115 -6.95 -2.00 15.77
CA LYS A 115 -6.34 -1.91 17.11
C LYS A 115 -7.04 -0.91 18.03
N VAL A 116 -7.66 0.12 17.46
CA VAL A 116 -8.43 1.13 18.20
C VAL A 116 -9.95 0.93 18.07
N ASN A 117 -10.38 -0.33 17.81
CA ASN A 117 -11.80 -0.70 17.70
C ASN A 117 -12.59 0.13 16.70
N GLY A 118 -11.99 0.48 15.58
CA GLY A 118 -12.62 1.21 14.49
C GLY A 118 -12.84 2.71 14.77
N LYS A 119 -12.18 3.29 15.75
CA LYS A 119 -12.30 4.71 16.11
C LYS A 119 -11.10 5.51 15.57
N PRO A 120 -11.23 6.22 14.43
CA PRO A 120 -10.13 7.01 13.87
C PRO A 120 -9.54 8.02 14.84
N GLU A 121 -10.36 8.59 15.71
CA GLU A 121 -9.95 9.56 16.74
C GLU A 121 -8.95 9.01 17.77
N ASP A 122 -8.95 7.71 18.01
CA ASP A 122 -8.04 7.06 18.97
C ASP A 122 -6.71 6.65 18.35
N LEU A 123 -6.55 6.84 17.03
CA LEU A 123 -5.28 6.57 16.33
C LEU A 123 -4.19 7.53 16.80
N ASN A 124 -2.96 7.02 16.80
CA ASN A 124 -1.75 7.81 16.98
C ASN A 124 -0.58 7.21 16.18
N TYR A 125 0.52 7.95 16.12
CA TYR A 125 1.69 7.52 15.37
C TYR A 125 2.34 6.26 15.95
N ASP A 126 2.36 6.10 17.26
CA ASP A 126 3.02 4.95 17.91
C ASP A 126 2.34 3.63 17.52
N ILE A 127 1.00 3.58 17.57
CA ILE A 127 0.22 2.41 17.12
C ILE A 127 0.49 2.12 15.65
N PHE A 128 0.48 3.16 14.81
CA PHE A 128 0.74 3.00 13.38
C PHE A 128 2.17 2.48 13.12
N ARG A 129 3.15 3.03 13.83
CA ARG A 129 4.56 2.64 13.74
C ARG A 129 4.79 1.18 14.12
N GLU A 130 4.16 0.72 15.19
CA GLU A 130 4.23 -0.70 15.60
C GLU A 130 3.70 -1.62 14.50
N ILE A 131 2.55 -1.29 13.91
CA ILE A 131 1.95 -2.05 12.81
C ILE A 131 2.86 -2.04 11.58
N LEU A 132 3.42 -0.88 11.25
CA LEU A 132 4.33 -0.74 10.10
C LEU A 132 5.54 -1.67 10.24
N ILE A 133 6.17 -1.67 11.42
CA ILE A 133 7.31 -2.54 11.72
C ILE A 133 6.89 -4.02 11.67
N GLN A 134 5.81 -4.38 12.33
CA GLN A 134 5.30 -5.76 12.35
C GLN A 134 5.07 -6.29 10.93
N GLN A 135 4.42 -5.51 10.07
CA GLN A 135 4.15 -5.91 8.70
C GLN A 135 5.42 -5.97 7.84
N ALA A 136 6.38 -5.06 8.07
CA ALA A 136 7.67 -5.10 7.40
C ALA A 136 8.48 -6.35 7.82
N GLU A 137 8.45 -6.72 9.10
CA GLU A 137 9.09 -7.94 9.61
C GLU A 137 8.47 -9.22 9.07
N GLN A 138 7.16 -9.22 8.77
CA GLN A 138 6.50 -10.35 8.10
C GLN A 138 6.92 -10.50 6.64
N GLY A 139 7.38 -9.43 5.98
CA GLY A 139 7.82 -9.50 4.60
C GLY A 139 6.91 -8.78 3.59
N VAL A 140 6.07 -7.85 4.02
CA VAL A 140 5.29 -7.01 3.09
C VAL A 140 6.23 -6.18 2.24
N ASP A 141 6.04 -6.16 0.93
CA ASP A 141 6.96 -5.57 -0.05
C ASP A 141 6.71 -4.09 -0.31
N TYR A 142 5.47 -3.63 -0.12
CA TYR A 142 5.13 -2.22 -0.27
C TYR A 142 3.93 -1.81 0.59
N PHE A 143 3.94 -0.57 1.07
CA PHE A 143 2.87 -0.01 1.90
C PHE A 143 2.17 1.14 1.21
N THR A 144 0.84 1.15 1.27
CA THR A 144 0.06 2.33 0.92
C THR A 144 -0.03 3.27 2.11
N ILE A 145 0.64 4.42 2.00
CA ILE A 145 0.74 5.44 3.04
C ILE A 145 0.01 6.72 2.58
N HIS A 146 -0.99 7.16 3.36
CA HIS A 146 -1.81 8.34 3.04
C HIS A 146 -1.23 9.63 3.64
N ALA A 147 0.08 9.84 3.51
CA ALA A 147 0.77 11.01 4.07
C ALA A 147 0.38 12.33 3.41
N GLY A 148 -0.08 12.31 2.16
CA GLY A 148 -0.46 13.52 1.42
C GLY A 148 -1.83 14.11 1.78
N VAL A 149 -2.57 13.54 2.73
CA VAL A 149 -3.83 14.10 3.24
C VAL A 149 -3.50 15.19 4.25
N LEU A 150 -3.39 16.44 3.80
CA LEU A 150 -3.08 17.57 4.66
C LEU A 150 -4.35 18.23 5.21
N LEU A 151 -4.28 18.69 6.46
CA LEU A 151 -5.39 19.37 7.13
C LEU A 151 -5.96 20.53 6.30
N SER A 152 -5.10 21.32 5.66
CA SER A 152 -5.48 22.47 4.82
C SER A 152 -6.22 22.07 3.53
N TYR A 153 -6.12 20.83 3.07
CA TYR A 153 -6.77 20.35 1.84
C TYR A 153 -8.15 19.73 2.09
N ILE A 154 -8.41 19.26 3.31
CA ILE A 154 -9.68 18.62 3.64
C ILE A 154 -10.90 19.51 3.33
N PRO A 155 -10.91 20.83 3.66
CA PRO A 155 -12.05 21.70 3.34
C PRO A 155 -12.38 21.79 1.84
N LYS A 156 -11.40 21.60 0.96
CA LYS A 156 -11.59 21.64 -0.49
C LYS A 156 -12.49 20.50 -1.00
N THR A 157 -12.63 19.41 -0.24
CA THR A 157 -13.47 18.27 -0.62
C THR A 157 -14.94 18.42 -0.20
N MET A 158 -15.29 19.48 0.55
CA MET A 158 -16.64 19.62 1.17
C MET A 158 -17.78 19.78 0.15
N ASN A 159 -17.48 20.37 -1.01
CA ASN A 159 -18.47 20.62 -2.07
C ASN A 159 -18.55 19.48 -3.09
N ARG A 160 -17.79 18.40 -2.90
CA ARG A 160 -17.80 17.24 -3.78
C ARG A 160 -19.10 16.46 -3.69
N LEU A 161 -19.55 15.94 -4.83
CA LEU A 161 -20.70 15.05 -4.90
C LEU A 161 -20.48 13.75 -4.11
N THR A 162 -19.26 13.20 -4.19
CA THR A 162 -18.91 11.93 -3.54
C THR A 162 -18.01 12.10 -2.31
N GLY A 163 -17.63 13.33 -1.96
CA GLY A 163 -16.76 13.61 -0.81
C GLY A 163 -15.39 12.92 -0.93
N ILE A 164 -14.91 12.30 0.15
CA ILE A 164 -13.64 11.57 0.22
C ILE A 164 -13.92 10.07 0.06
N VAL A 165 -13.66 9.51 -1.11
CA VAL A 165 -13.92 8.09 -1.43
C VAL A 165 -12.81 7.15 -0.98
N SER A 166 -11.61 7.66 -0.74
CA SER A 166 -10.51 6.87 -0.20
C SER A 166 -10.78 6.51 1.26
N ARG A 167 -10.82 5.21 1.59
CA ARG A 167 -11.00 4.75 2.97
C ARG A 167 -9.89 5.27 3.89
N GLY A 168 -8.62 5.14 3.48
CA GLY A 168 -7.50 5.65 4.26
C GLY A 168 -7.51 7.18 4.35
N GLY A 169 -7.86 7.86 3.26
CA GLY A 169 -8.03 9.31 3.23
C GLY A 169 -9.10 9.80 4.20
N SER A 170 -10.27 9.14 4.24
CA SER A 170 -11.36 9.52 5.17
C SER A 170 -11.01 9.25 6.64
N ILE A 171 -10.28 8.17 6.95
CA ILE A 171 -9.78 7.86 8.29
C ILE A 171 -8.87 9.00 8.78
N ILE A 172 -7.86 9.36 7.99
CA ILE A 172 -6.91 10.42 8.33
C ILE A 172 -7.61 11.79 8.40
N SER A 173 -8.50 12.09 7.44
CA SER A 173 -9.27 13.35 7.47
C SER A 173 -10.09 13.49 8.73
N LYS A 174 -10.78 12.43 9.16
CA LYS A 174 -11.53 12.44 10.44
C LYS A 174 -10.61 12.69 11.62
N TRP A 175 -9.45 12.03 11.66
CA TRP A 175 -8.45 12.25 12.71
C TRP A 175 -7.98 13.72 12.75
N CYS A 176 -7.57 14.27 11.62
CA CYS A 176 -7.08 15.64 11.50
C CYS A 176 -8.14 16.65 11.98
N LEU A 177 -9.40 16.48 11.56
CA LEU A 177 -10.50 17.38 11.96
C LEU A 177 -10.85 17.25 13.44
N THR A 178 -10.83 16.04 14.00
CA THR A 178 -11.15 15.83 15.43
C THR A 178 -10.08 16.44 16.33
N HIS A 179 -8.80 16.30 15.96
CA HIS A 179 -7.71 16.80 16.80
C HIS A 179 -7.26 18.22 16.45
N HIS A 180 -7.77 18.81 15.36
CA HIS A 180 -7.27 20.08 14.81
C HIS A 180 -5.75 20.09 14.63
N LYS A 181 -5.20 18.96 14.16
CA LYS A 181 -3.78 18.72 13.96
C LYS A 181 -3.49 18.22 12.55
N GLU A 182 -2.27 18.48 12.10
CA GLU A 182 -1.79 17.95 10.83
C GLU A 182 -1.65 16.41 10.90
N ASN A 183 -1.85 15.77 9.77
CA ASN A 183 -1.72 14.34 9.56
C ASN A 183 -0.44 13.77 10.19
N PHE A 184 -0.56 12.86 11.14
CA PHE A 184 0.60 12.28 11.83
C PHE A 184 1.50 11.44 10.89
N LEU A 185 0.98 10.94 9.76
CA LEU A 185 1.79 10.26 8.75
C LEU A 185 2.67 11.26 7.98
N TYR A 186 2.19 12.49 7.79
CA TYR A 186 2.98 13.55 7.17
C TYR A 186 4.04 14.07 8.12
N THR A 187 3.67 14.35 9.38
CA THR A 187 4.61 14.93 10.37
C THR A 187 5.70 13.96 10.80
N ASN A 188 5.50 12.64 10.64
CA ASN A 188 6.50 11.60 10.97
C ASN A 188 7.01 10.86 9.73
N TYR A 189 6.94 11.51 8.55
CA TYR A 189 7.26 10.85 7.29
C TYR A 189 8.72 10.37 7.21
N ASP A 190 9.65 11.12 7.79
CA ASP A 190 11.07 10.75 7.82
C ASP A 190 11.32 9.46 8.63
N ASP A 191 10.65 9.27 9.78
CA ASP A 191 10.75 8.02 10.54
C ASP A 191 10.13 6.84 9.75
N ILE A 192 9.03 7.07 9.05
CA ILE A 192 8.46 6.06 8.14
C ILE A 192 9.48 5.67 7.06
N CYS A 193 10.15 6.64 6.45
CA CYS A 193 11.19 6.38 5.44
C CYS A 193 12.34 5.53 6.01
N GLU A 194 12.80 5.79 7.22
CA GLU A 194 13.88 5.00 7.84
C GLU A 194 13.44 3.57 8.15
N ILE A 195 12.20 3.36 8.59
CA ILE A 195 11.65 2.01 8.78
C ILE A 195 11.60 1.27 7.43
N MET A 196 11.06 1.90 6.39
CA MET A 196 10.93 1.26 5.09
C MET A 196 12.28 0.94 4.45
N LYS A 197 13.25 1.82 4.62
CA LYS A 197 14.64 1.60 4.17
C LYS A 197 15.29 0.41 4.88
N LYS A 198 15.03 0.22 6.18
CA LYS A 198 15.58 -0.88 6.97
C LYS A 198 15.19 -2.26 6.41
N TYR A 199 13.97 -2.39 5.90
CA TYR A 199 13.42 -3.66 5.41
C TYR A 199 13.33 -3.75 3.87
N ASP A 200 13.82 -2.72 3.16
CA ASP A 200 13.73 -2.56 1.70
C ASP A 200 12.27 -2.60 1.18
N VAL A 201 11.38 -1.93 1.91
CA VAL A 201 9.95 -1.82 1.56
C VAL A 201 9.72 -0.59 0.68
N SER A 202 8.91 -0.76 -0.36
CA SER A 202 8.55 0.31 -1.28
C SER A 202 7.31 1.09 -0.84
N PHE A 203 7.23 2.37 -1.24
CA PHE A 203 6.03 3.18 -1.06
C PHE A 203 5.02 3.00 -2.19
N SER A 204 3.74 2.87 -1.83
CA SER A 204 2.60 3.22 -2.64
C SER A 204 1.97 4.46 -2.00
N LEU A 205 2.26 5.67 -2.50
CA LEU A 205 1.73 6.88 -1.90
C LEU A 205 0.23 6.97 -2.18
N GLY A 206 -0.56 6.93 -1.11
CA GLY A 206 -2.02 6.87 -1.19
C GLY A 206 -2.62 8.21 -1.63
N ASP A 207 -3.42 8.18 -2.68
CA ASP A 207 -4.19 9.31 -3.22
C ASP A 207 -5.46 9.55 -2.37
N GLY A 208 -5.25 9.90 -1.10
CA GLY A 208 -6.30 9.97 -0.07
C GLY A 208 -7.45 10.94 -0.37
N LEU A 209 -7.22 11.92 -1.23
CA LEU A 209 -8.24 12.93 -1.62
C LEU A 209 -8.64 12.83 -3.10
N ARG A 210 -8.42 11.67 -3.77
CA ARG A 210 -8.87 11.47 -5.14
C ARG A 210 -10.37 11.67 -5.31
N PRO A 211 -10.85 12.20 -6.47
CA PRO A 211 -12.28 12.32 -6.75
C PRO A 211 -12.92 10.93 -6.97
N GLY A 212 -14.18 10.78 -6.58
CA GLY A 212 -14.97 9.55 -6.77
C GLY A 212 -15.91 9.60 -7.97
N SER A 213 -16.05 10.75 -8.61
CA SER A 213 -16.89 10.95 -9.78
C SER A 213 -16.26 11.92 -10.77
N ILE A 214 -16.72 11.87 -12.03
CA ILE A 214 -16.31 12.84 -13.06
C ILE A 214 -16.69 14.27 -12.67
N ALA A 215 -17.80 14.43 -11.95
CA ALA A 215 -18.25 15.75 -11.49
C ALA A 215 -17.24 16.42 -10.54
N ASP A 216 -16.47 15.63 -9.79
CA ASP A 216 -15.49 16.09 -8.82
C ASP A 216 -14.05 16.12 -9.38
N ALA A 217 -13.84 15.71 -10.65
CA ALA A 217 -12.51 15.46 -11.21
C ALA A 217 -11.64 16.70 -11.38
N ASN A 218 -12.25 17.89 -11.43
CA ASN A 218 -11.58 19.16 -11.63
C ASN A 218 -11.95 20.17 -10.53
N ASP A 219 -12.14 19.72 -9.32
CA ASP A 219 -12.31 20.60 -8.16
C ASP A 219 -10.98 21.27 -7.75
N ASP A 220 -11.01 22.22 -6.79
CA ASP A 220 -9.85 23.03 -6.34
C ASP A 220 -8.68 22.23 -5.78
#